data_a4490e3c0dbf574f6e49d7e29aa66909
#
_entry.id   a4490e3c0dbf574f6e49d7e29aa66909
#
_cell.length_a   1.000
_cell.length_b   1.000
_cell.length_c   1.000
_cell.angle_alpha   90.00
_cell.angle_beta   90.00
_cell.angle_gamma   90.00
#
_symmetry.space_group_name_H-M   'P 1'
#
loop_
_entity.id
_entity.type
_entity.pdbx_description
1 polymer ?
#
loop_
_entity_poly.entity_id
_entity_poly.type
_entity_poly.pdbx_seq_one_letter_code
_entity_poly.pdbx_strand_id
1 'polypeptide(L)'
;MTSPAPTRARWLPSRWPADAAGRKNMVLLVQLRWIAIAGQIATILLVHFGMGIRLPILPMLVVPCIAAAMNLGSILVVRGRTDISHAELFLALLFDVVALTTQLYLSGGATNPFISLYLVQVALGAMLLHHWSAWGIVAMSALCAAGLTFVYRPLDLTEMLEGHLFDLHILGTWVCFVMIAVLLVLFMTRINRNLQDRETYMAKMRQHAAEEEHIVRMGLLASGAAHELGTPLAQLAVVLGDWRHMPEINRHPTLMEEVSEMQAAVQRCKTILSGILLSAGEARGEAPMVTDVRAFIDHIAQQW
;
A
#
# COMPACT_ATOMS: atom_id res chain seq x y z
N MET A 1 -43.79 -3.02 -24.37
CA MET A 1 -42.58 -2.20 -24.56
C MET A 1 -41.91 -2.10 -23.19
N THR A 2 -40.98 -3.00 -22.91
CA THR A 2 -40.25 -3.07 -21.64
C THR A 2 -38.95 -2.30 -21.78
N SER A 3 -38.84 -1.23 -21.00
CA SER A 3 -37.60 -0.41 -20.89
C SER A 3 -36.45 -1.26 -20.32
N PRO A 4 -35.27 -1.29 -20.93
CA PRO A 4 -34.10 -1.95 -20.33
C PRO A 4 -33.62 -1.16 -19.12
N ALA A 5 -33.45 -1.85 -17.99
CA ALA A 5 -32.90 -1.29 -16.77
C ALA A 5 -31.45 -0.80 -17.03
N PRO A 6 -31.06 0.34 -16.40
CA PRO A 6 -29.70 0.85 -16.56
C PRO A 6 -28.70 -0.16 -15.97
N THR A 7 -27.80 -0.62 -16.81
CA THR A 7 -26.61 -1.39 -16.40
C THR A 7 -25.80 -0.52 -15.42
N ARG A 8 -25.91 -0.81 -14.12
CA ARG A 8 -25.05 -0.27 -13.09
C ARG A 8 -23.60 -0.56 -13.49
N ALA A 9 -22.90 0.47 -13.89
CA ALA A 9 -21.47 0.41 -14.14
C ALA A 9 -20.78 -0.21 -12.92
N ARG A 10 -20.14 -1.34 -13.15
CA ARG A 10 -19.46 -2.19 -12.18
C ARG A 10 -18.07 -1.59 -11.87
N TRP A 11 -18.06 -0.31 -11.44
CA TRP A 11 -16.89 0.35 -10.85
C TRP A 11 -16.91 0.14 -9.34
N LEU A 12 -16.97 -1.12 -8.91
CA LEU A 12 -16.48 -1.45 -7.58
C LEU A 12 -14.96 -1.45 -7.71
N PRO A 13 -14.25 -0.58 -6.96
CA PRO A 13 -12.82 -0.72 -6.84
C PRO A 13 -12.59 -2.16 -6.40
N SER A 14 -11.79 -2.89 -7.19
CA SER A 14 -11.32 -4.22 -6.84
C SER A 14 -10.94 -4.17 -5.36
N ARG A 15 -11.57 -5.05 -4.56
CA ARG A 15 -11.23 -5.27 -3.15
C ARG A 15 -9.74 -5.06 -3.01
N TRP A 16 -9.32 -4.12 -2.17
CA TRP A 16 -7.94 -4.08 -1.71
C TRP A 16 -7.63 -5.50 -1.31
N PRO A 17 -6.68 -6.16 -1.95
CA PRO A 17 -6.39 -7.51 -1.55
C PRO A 17 -5.82 -7.40 -0.15
N ALA A 18 -6.61 -7.82 0.86
CA ALA A 18 -6.10 -8.14 2.18
C ALA A 18 -4.83 -9.01 2.05
N ASP A 19 -4.77 -9.74 0.98
CA ASP A 19 -3.74 -10.62 0.45
C ASP A 19 -2.39 -9.90 0.17
N ALA A 20 -2.41 -8.67 -0.35
CA ALA A 20 -1.18 -7.91 -0.58
C ALA A 20 -0.49 -7.45 0.72
N ALA A 21 -1.25 -7.29 1.82
CA ALA A 21 -0.69 -6.97 3.13
C ALA A 21 0.01 -8.19 3.74
N GLY A 22 -0.58 -9.37 3.65
CA GLY A 22 0.02 -10.62 4.13
C GLY A 22 1.36 -10.91 3.45
N ARG A 23 1.43 -10.75 2.13
CA ARG A 23 2.67 -10.94 1.37
C ARG A 23 3.77 -9.96 1.78
N LYS A 24 3.45 -8.66 1.94
CA LYS A 24 4.42 -7.65 2.42
C LYS A 24 4.93 -7.96 3.83
N ASN A 25 4.04 -8.39 4.72
CA ASN A 25 4.39 -8.76 6.08
C ASN A 25 5.31 -10.00 6.11
N MET A 26 5.06 -11.00 5.26
CA MET A 26 5.92 -12.17 5.14
C MET A 26 7.30 -11.82 4.58
N VAL A 27 7.39 -10.95 3.57
CA VAL A 27 8.68 -10.46 3.05
C VAL A 27 9.47 -9.75 4.14
N LEU A 28 8.81 -8.91 4.95
CA LEU A 28 9.44 -8.24 6.07
C LEU A 28 9.96 -9.25 7.10
N LEU A 29 9.15 -10.23 7.47
CA LEU A 29 9.54 -11.30 8.41
C LEU A 29 10.76 -12.07 7.90
N VAL A 30 10.77 -12.43 6.61
CA VAL A 30 11.91 -13.10 5.96
C VAL A 30 13.20 -12.29 6.05
N GLN A 31 13.13 -10.97 5.80
CA GLN A 31 14.30 -10.08 5.89
C GLN A 31 14.82 -9.97 7.31
N LEU A 32 13.92 -9.80 8.29
CA LEU A 32 14.29 -9.71 9.71
C LEU A 32 14.89 -11.02 10.24
N ARG A 33 14.35 -12.16 9.78
CA ARG A 33 14.87 -13.47 10.16
C ARG A 33 16.30 -13.69 9.66
N TRP A 34 16.69 -13.21 8.48
CA TRP A 34 18.08 -13.26 8.04
C TRP A 34 19.02 -12.48 8.96
N ILE A 35 18.60 -11.30 9.41
CA ILE A 35 19.36 -10.49 10.37
C ILE A 35 19.48 -11.24 11.72
N ALA A 36 18.38 -11.84 12.19
CA ALA A 36 18.36 -12.60 13.42
C ALA A 36 19.28 -13.83 13.35
N ILE A 37 19.25 -14.59 12.24
CA ILE A 37 20.14 -15.75 12.00
C ILE A 37 21.60 -15.32 12.01
N ALA A 38 21.96 -14.25 11.31
CA ALA A 38 23.31 -13.73 11.30
C ALA A 38 23.77 -13.30 12.71
N GLY A 39 22.91 -12.60 13.44
CA GLY A 39 23.17 -12.21 14.84
C GLY A 39 23.35 -13.42 15.76
N GLN A 40 22.52 -14.45 15.63
CA GLN A 40 22.65 -15.70 16.42
C GLN A 40 23.99 -16.40 16.16
N ILE A 41 24.36 -16.59 14.89
CA ILE A 41 25.62 -17.22 14.52
C ILE A 41 26.81 -16.40 15.06
N ALA A 42 26.78 -15.08 14.85
CA ALA A 42 27.84 -14.18 15.35
C ALA A 42 27.97 -14.25 16.89
N THR A 43 26.85 -14.27 17.61
CA THR A 43 26.85 -14.39 19.08
C THR A 43 27.38 -15.73 19.54
N ILE A 44 26.98 -16.85 18.94
CA ILE A 44 27.47 -18.19 19.28
C ILE A 44 28.99 -18.25 19.11
N LEU A 45 29.51 -17.76 17.97
CA LEU A 45 30.94 -17.75 17.67
C LEU A 45 31.71 -16.84 18.64
N LEU A 46 31.19 -15.65 18.92
CA LEU A 46 31.81 -14.68 19.83
C LEU A 46 31.88 -15.26 21.26
N VAL A 47 30.81 -15.85 21.76
CA VAL A 47 30.76 -16.42 23.11
C VAL A 47 31.68 -17.66 23.22
N HIS A 48 31.64 -18.50 22.19
CA HIS A 48 32.48 -19.71 22.24
C HIS A 48 33.96 -19.45 22.07
N PHE A 49 34.37 -18.69 21.03
CA PHE A 49 35.79 -18.45 20.69
C PHE A 49 36.34 -17.19 21.35
N GLY A 50 35.50 -16.12 21.52
CA GLY A 50 35.95 -14.86 22.09
C GLY A 50 35.97 -14.86 23.60
N MET A 51 34.94 -15.49 24.23
CA MET A 51 34.81 -15.50 25.70
C MET A 51 35.25 -16.84 26.32
N GLY A 52 35.57 -17.85 25.52
CA GLY A 52 36.06 -19.15 25.98
C GLY A 52 35.00 -20.04 26.69
N ILE A 53 33.73 -19.68 26.58
CA ILE A 53 32.61 -20.42 27.19
C ILE A 53 32.32 -21.65 26.34
N ARG A 54 32.36 -22.85 26.96
CA ARG A 54 32.12 -24.13 26.29
C ARG A 54 30.62 -24.31 25.97
N LEU A 55 30.20 -23.75 24.84
CA LEU A 55 28.86 -23.97 24.32
C LEU A 55 28.74 -25.28 23.57
N PRO A 56 27.60 -25.96 23.58
CA PRO A 56 27.33 -27.11 22.72
C PRO A 56 27.11 -26.62 21.27
N ILE A 57 28.21 -26.34 20.55
CA ILE A 57 28.20 -25.67 19.24
C ILE A 57 27.30 -26.42 18.25
N LEU A 58 27.42 -27.74 18.16
CA LEU A 58 26.71 -28.52 17.14
C LEU A 58 25.18 -28.33 17.25
N PRO A 59 24.50 -28.62 18.38
CA PRO A 59 23.08 -28.39 18.49
C PRO A 59 22.69 -26.87 18.40
N MET A 60 23.56 -25.97 18.84
CA MET A 60 23.29 -24.53 18.75
C MET A 60 23.37 -24.02 17.31
N LEU A 61 24.19 -24.56 16.43
CA LEU A 61 24.24 -24.22 15.02
C LEU A 61 23.10 -24.86 14.20
N VAL A 62 22.60 -26.02 14.64
CA VAL A 62 21.48 -26.69 13.96
C VAL A 62 20.24 -25.80 13.96
N VAL A 63 19.96 -25.09 15.05
CA VAL A 63 18.77 -24.21 15.16
C VAL A 63 18.76 -23.10 14.09
N PRO A 64 19.80 -22.24 13.94
CA PRO A 64 19.84 -21.24 12.89
C PRO A 64 19.90 -21.84 11.48
N CYS A 65 20.47 -23.06 11.29
CA CYS A 65 20.42 -23.75 10.01
C CYS A 65 19.00 -24.15 9.63
N ILE A 66 18.21 -24.68 10.57
CA ILE A 66 16.79 -24.98 10.36
C ILE A 66 16.02 -23.70 10.08
N ALA A 67 16.29 -22.62 10.83
CA ALA A 67 15.67 -21.33 10.60
C ALA A 67 15.99 -20.78 9.20
N ALA A 68 17.23 -20.93 8.72
CA ALA A 68 17.64 -20.55 7.37
C ALA A 68 16.91 -21.38 6.29
N ALA A 69 16.79 -22.70 6.49
CA ALA A 69 16.05 -23.57 5.58
C ALA A 69 14.55 -23.17 5.51
N MET A 70 13.92 -22.94 6.66
CA MET A 70 12.53 -22.46 6.74
C MET A 70 12.38 -21.09 6.08
N ASN A 71 13.35 -20.20 6.24
CA ASN A 71 13.34 -18.89 5.62
C ASN A 71 13.44 -18.97 4.09
N LEU A 72 14.28 -19.87 3.59
CA LEU A 72 14.39 -20.16 2.15
C LEU A 72 13.07 -20.72 1.59
N GLY A 73 12.42 -21.63 2.33
CA GLY A 73 11.09 -22.13 2.00
C GLY A 73 10.04 -21.00 1.95
N SER A 74 10.08 -20.08 2.91
CA SER A 74 9.19 -18.90 2.93
C SER A 74 9.41 -18.00 1.71
N ILE A 75 10.65 -17.83 1.24
CA ILE A 75 10.97 -17.07 0.02
C ILE A 75 10.33 -17.73 -1.21
N LEU A 76 10.41 -19.06 -1.32
CA LEU A 76 9.81 -19.81 -2.43
C LEU A 76 8.27 -19.66 -2.44
N VAL A 77 7.65 -19.76 -1.26
CA VAL A 77 6.21 -19.56 -1.11
C VAL A 77 5.79 -18.14 -1.53
N VAL A 78 6.51 -17.11 -1.07
CA VAL A 78 6.24 -15.70 -1.41
C VAL A 78 6.42 -15.43 -2.91
N ARG A 79 7.34 -16.13 -3.58
CA ARG A 79 7.53 -16.01 -5.04
C ARG A 79 6.43 -16.68 -5.85
N GLY A 80 5.88 -17.78 -5.35
CA GLY A 80 4.89 -18.58 -6.06
C GLY A 80 3.43 -18.24 -5.77
N ARG A 81 3.15 -17.49 -4.69
CA ARG A 81 1.78 -17.15 -4.27
C ARG A 81 1.60 -15.65 -4.08
N THR A 82 0.43 -15.16 -4.46
CA THR A 82 0.01 -13.77 -4.23
C THR A 82 -0.59 -13.60 -2.84
N ASP A 83 -1.21 -14.65 -2.29
CA ASP A 83 -2.00 -14.62 -1.08
C ASP A 83 -1.31 -15.41 0.03
N ILE A 84 -1.02 -14.74 1.15
CA ILE A 84 -0.45 -15.32 2.36
C ILE A 84 -1.44 -15.11 3.49
N SER A 85 -1.87 -16.21 4.11
CA SER A 85 -2.86 -16.18 5.16
C SER A 85 -2.27 -15.68 6.49
N HIS A 86 -3.14 -15.12 7.35
CA HIS A 86 -2.75 -14.74 8.71
C HIS A 86 -2.28 -15.95 9.55
N ALA A 87 -2.78 -17.14 9.26
CA ALA A 87 -2.35 -18.36 9.93
C ALA A 87 -0.90 -18.74 9.55
N GLU A 88 -0.50 -18.57 8.30
CA GLU A 88 0.89 -18.82 7.86
C GLU A 88 1.87 -17.87 8.54
N LEU A 89 1.51 -16.57 8.66
CA LEU A 89 2.31 -15.60 9.40
C LEU A 89 2.41 -15.94 10.90
N PHE A 90 1.30 -16.37 11.51
CA PHE A 90 1.28 -16.79 12.91
C PHE A 90 2.18 -18.00 13.14
N LEU A 91 2.08 -19.03 12.28
CA LEU A 91 2.91 -20.23 12.38
C LEU A 91 4.39 -19.92 12.17
N ALA A 92 4.71 -19.00 11.25
CA ALA A 92 6.09 -18.55 11.03
C ALA A 92 6.69 -17.86 12.26
N LEU A 93 5.92 -16.99 12.94
CA LEU A 93 6.35 -16.35 14.20
C LEU A 93 6.40 -17.34 15.37
N LEU A 94 5.46 -18.28 15.43
CA LEU A 94 5.47 -19.34 16.44
C LEU A 94 6.73 -20.20 16.31
N PHE A 95 7.13 -20.55 15.09
CA PHE A 95 8.39 -21.21 14.82
C PHE A 95 9.59 -20.40 15.34
N ASP A 96 9.61 -19.08 15.14
CA ASP A 96 10.69 -18.22 15.64
C ASP A 96 10.74 -18.19 17.18
N VAL A 97 9.59 -18.20 17.86
CA VAL A 97 9.51 -18.34 19.33
C VAL A 97 10.09 -19.68 19.77
N VAL A 98 9.74 -20.79 19.12
CA VAL A 98 10.25 -22.13 19.44
C VAL A 98 11.76 -22.21 19.18
N ALA A 99 12.24 -21.67 18.06
CA ALA A 99 13.66 -21.63 17.74
C ALA A 99 14.47 -20.85 18.80
N LEU A 100 13.97 -19.67 19.19
CA LEU A 100 14.59 -18.87 20.28
C LEU A 100 14.58 -19.63 21.60
N THR A 101 13.46 -20.27 21.97
CA THR A 101 13.36 -21.10 23.18
C THR A 101 14.38 -22.22 23.19
N THR A 102 14.53 -22.94 22.07
CA THR A 102 15.51 -24.02 21.94
C THR A 102 16.94 -23.50 22.11
N GLN A 103 17.23 -22.33 21.54
CA GLN A 103 18.53 -21.68 21.64
C GLN A 103 18.85 -21.29 23.11
N LEU A 104 17.87 -20.67 23.78
CA LEU A 104 18.00 -20.30 25.20
C LEU A 104 18.12 -21.52 26.09
N TYR A 105 17.37 -22.59 25.83
CA TYR A 105 17.48 -23.86 26.56
C TYR A 105 18.91 -24.41 26.53
N LEU A 106 19.58 -24.35 25.38
CA LEU A 106 20.96 -24.86 25.19
C LEU A 106 22.02 -23.93 25.79
N SER A 107 21.67 -22.69 26.17
CA SER A 107 22.61 -21.65 26.57
C SER A 107 22.33 -21.05 27.96
N GLY A 108 21.78 -21.83 28.89
CA GLY A 108 21.59 -21.42 30.28
C GLY A 108 20.16 -21.02 30.67
N GLY A 109 19.19 -21.15 29.76
CA GLY A 109 17.77 -20.94 30.06
C GLY A 109 17.42 -19.50 30.45
N ALA A 110 16.72 -19.34 31.55
CA ALA A 110 16.26 -18.04 32.04
C ALA A 110 17.39 -17.13 32.54
N THR A 111 18.55 -17.67 32.89
CA THR A 111 19.71 -16.88 33.30
C THR A 111 20.47 -16.27 32.12
N ASN A 112 20.12 -16.65 30.89
CA ASN A 112 20.71 -16.10 29.69
C ASN A 112 20.17 -14.69 29.45
N PRO A 113 21.02 -13.64 29.31
CA PRO A 113 20.59 -12.25 29.10
C PRO A 113 19.78 -12.07 27.82
N PHE A 114 19.92 -12.95 26.82
CA PHE A 114 19.17 -12.91 25.58
C PHE A 114 17.69 -13.34 25.70
N ILE A 115 17.22 -13.70 26.90
CA ILE A 115 15.79 -13.97 27.17
C ILE A 115 14.91 -12.78 26.78
N SER A 116 15.44 -11.57 26.90
CA SER A 116 14.74 -10.32 26.50
C SER A 116 14.41 -10.26 24.99
N LEU A 117 15.00 -11.12 24.16
CA LEU A 117 14.64 -11.21 22.74
C LEU A 117 13.19 -11.68 22.49
N TYR A 118 12.54 -12.28 23.47
CA TYR A 118 11.09 -12.53 23.35
C TYR A 118 10.29 -11.26 23.14
N LEU A 119 10.75 -10.10 23.65
CA LEU A 119 10.08 -8.83 23.41
C LEU A 119 10.07 -8.45 21.93
N VAL A 120 11.11 -8.84 21.18
CA VAL A 120 11.14 -8.63 19.73
C VAL A 120 10.08 -9.48 19.04
N GLN A 121 9.91 -10.74 19.46
CA GLN A 121 8.88 -11.62 18.91
C GLN A 121 7.46 -11.10 19.20
N VAL A 122 7.25 -10.60 20.41
CA VAL A 122 5.98 -9.97 20.83
C VAL A 122 5.72 -8.72 19.99
N ALA A 123 6.71 -7.85 19.80
CA ALA A 123 6.58 -6.66 18.99
C ALA A 123 6.26 -6.99 17.51
N LEU A 124 6.93 -8.00 16.95
CA LEU A 124 6.64 -8.50 15.60
C LEU A 124 5.22 -9.06 15.50
N GLY A 125 4.80 -9.84 16.49
CA GLY A 125 3.44 -10.38 16.57
C GLY A 125 2.38 -9.29 16.62
N ALA A 126 2.57 -8.27 17.47
CA ALA A 126 1.64 -7.16 17.62
C ALA A 126 1.46 -6.35 16.34
N MET A 127 2.48 -6.29 15.47
CA MET A 127 2.48 -5.47 14.26
C MET A 127 2.08 -6.23 12.99
N LEU A 128 2.43 -7.51 12.90
CA LEU A 128 2.22 -8.31 11.68
C LEU A 128 0.95 -9.15 11.71
N LEU A 129 0.42 -9.44 12.90
CA LEU A 129 -0.71 -10.32 13.10
C LEU A 129 -1.98 -9.56 13.49
N HIS A 130 -3.11 -10.24 13.34
CA HIS A 130 -4.37 -9.79 13.93
C HIS A 130 -4.29 -9.85 15.47
N HIS A 131 -4.98 -8.95 16.17
CA HIS A 131 -4.88 -8.79 17.64
C HIS A 131 -4.99 -10.10 18.45
N TRP A 132 -5.90 -11.00 18.11
CA TRP A 132 -6.03 -12.30 18.81
C TRP A 132 -4.82 -13.21 18.61
N SER A 133 -4.27 -13.24 17.40
CA SER A 133 -3.05 -14.01 17.10
C SER A 133 -1.82 -13.39 17.78
N ALA A 134 -1.76 -12.06 17.88
CA ALA A 134 -0.71 -11.37 18.62
C ALA A 134 -0.70 -11.75 20.11
N TRP A 135 -1.87 -11.79 20.75
CA TRP A 135 -1.99 -12.28 22.14
C TRP A 135 -1.55 -13.74 22.27
N GLY A 136 -1.77 -14.57 21.24
CA GLY A 136 -1.24 -15.93 21.19
C GLY A 136 0.29 -15.99 21.25
N ILE A 137 0.99 -15.10 20.51
CA ILE A 137 2.47 -15.00 20.59
C ILE A 137 2.92 -14.50 21.96
N VAL A 138 2.23 -13.52 22.56
CA VAL A 138 2.53 -13.06 23.94
C VAL A 138 2.43 -14.22 24.91
N ALA A 139 1.32 -14.95 24.92
CA ALA A 139 1.08 -16.06 25.81
C ALA A 139 2.12 -17.18 25.63
N MET A 140 2.43 -17.54 24.37
CA MET A 140 3.44 -18.55 24.07
C MET A 140 4.84 -18.13 24.51
N SER A 141 5.24 -16.87 24.24
CA SER A 141 6.55 -16.35 24.67
C SER A 141 6.67 -16.31 26.20
N ALA A 142 5.60 -15.89 26.89
CA ALA A 142 5.58 -15.88 28.37
C ALA A 142 5.65 -17.30 28.93
N LEU A 143 4.94 -18.27 28.34
CA LEU A 143 4.96 -19.67 28.77
C LEU A 143 6.34 -20.29 28.55
N CYS A 144 6.96 -20.04 27.39
CA CYS A 144 8.31 -20.51 27.08
C CYS A 144 9.35 -19.91 28.03
N ALA A 145 9.28 -18.59 28.29
CA ALA A 145 10.19 -17.91 29.20
C ALA A 145 10.04 -18.45 30.64
N ALA A 146 8.81 -18.67 31.11
CA ALA A 146 8.54 -19.30 32.42
C ALA A 146 9.04 -20.75 32.42
N GLY A 147 8.83 -21.54 31.38
CA GLY A 147 9.33 -22.91 31.28
C GLY A 147 10.86 -23.01 31.36
N LEU A 148 11.57 -22.05 30.76
CA LEU A 148 13.02 -21.96 30.82
C LEU A 148 13.59 -21.71 32.23
N THR A 149 12.79 -21.28 33.19
CA THR A 149 13.20 -21.16 34.59
C THR A 149 13.34 -22.54 35.26
N PHE A 150 12.58 -23.53 34.81
CA PHE A 150 12.54 -24.88 35.40
C PHE A 150 13.33 -25.90 34.58
N VAL A 151 13.37 -25.71 33.24
CA VAL A 151 13.96 -26.68 32.32
C VAL A 151 14.97 -25.98 31.41
N TYR A 152 16.25 -26.17 31.71
CA TYR A 152 17.35 -25.62 30.90
C TYR A 152 18.60 -26.47 31.05
N ARG A 153 19.52 -26.35 30.10
CA ARG A 153 20.85 -26.98 30.16
C ARG A 153 21.82 -26.00 30.83
N PRO A 154 22.43 -26.36 32.00
CA PRO A 154 23.41 -25.49 32.62
C PRO A 154 24.64 -25.34 31.70
N LEU A 155 25.26 -24.18 31.74
CA LEU A 155 26.51 -23.92 31.04
C LEU A 155 27.69 -24.50 31.84
N ASP A 156 28.58 -25.25 31.18
CA ASP A 156 29.86 -25.67 31.77
C ASP A 156 30.82 -24.47 31.76
N LEU A 157 30.84 -23.75 32.85
CA LEU A 157 31.73 -22.59 33.05
C LEU A 157 33.05 -23.09 33.62
N THR A 158 34.17 -22.61 33.08
CA THR A 158 35.48 -22.89 33.61
C THR A 158 35.64 -22.16 34.96
N GLU A 159 36.27 -22.78 35.97
CA GLU A 159 36.47 -22.22 37.34
C GLU A 159 36.99 -20.76 37.32
N MET A 160 37.82 -20.38 36.34
CA MET A 160 38.28 -19.01 36.15
C MET A 160 37.19 -18.00 35.81
N LEU A 161 36.08 -18.46 35.19
CA LEU A 161 34.95 -17.58 34.81
C LEU A 161 33.92 -17.44 35.94
N GLU A 162 33.89 -18.33 36.90
CA GLU A 162 32.92 -18.30 38.02
C GLU A 162 33.02 -17.00 38.83
N GLY A 163 34.24 -16.45 39.02
CA GLY A 163 34.49 -15.17 39.66
C GLY A 163 33.98 -13.93 38.89
N HIS A 164 33.74 -14.07 37.58
CA HIS A 164 33.33 -12.98 36.69
C HIS A 164 31.93 -13.16 36.08
N LEU A 165 31.15 -14.09 36.61
CA LEU A 165 29.79 -14.38 36.10
C LEU A 165 28.88 -13.17 36.09
N PHE A 166 28.98 -12.32 37.10
CA PHE A 166 28.16 -11.13 37.23
C PHE A 166 28.52 -10.10 36.14
N ASP A 167 29.83 -9.87 35.90
CA ASP A 167 30.31 -8.96 34.86
C ASP A 167 29.93 -9.46 33.47
N LEU A 168 30.00 -10.77 33.26
CA LEU A 168 29.66 -11.42 32.01
C LEU A 168 28.15 -11.30 31.72
N HIS A 169 27.31 -11.46 32.76
CA HIS A 169 25.86 -11.28 32.66
C HIS A 169 25.49 -9.82 32.33
N ILE A 170 26.15 -8.85 32.99
CA ILE A 170 25.97 -7.43 32.70
C ILE A 170 26.35 -7.11 31.26
N LEU A 171 27.50 -7.57 30.79
CA LEU A 171 27.95 -7.36 29.41
C LEU A 171 26.97 -7.99 28.41
N GLY A 172 26.53 -9.23 28.64
CA GLY A 172 25.54 -9.91 27.82
C GLY A 172 24.21 -9.16 27.76
N THR A 173 23.73 -8.65 28.90
CA THR A 173 22.52 -7.85 29.00
C THR A 173 22.64 -6.53 28.22
N TRP A 174 23.79 -5.88 28.30
CA TRP A 174 24.08 -4.66 27.58
C TRP A 174 24.09 -4.90 26.06
N VAL A 175 24.76 -5.95 25.60
CA VAL A 175 24.78 -6.36 24.19
C VAL A 175 23.37 -6.69 23.70
N CYS A 176 22.60 -7.45 24.49
CA CYS A 176 21.21 -7.76 24.18
C CYS A 176 20.34 -6.50 24.07
N PHE A 177 20.49 -5.57 24.99
CA PHE A 177 19.77 -4.30 24.97
C PHE A 177 20.07 -3.51 23.68
N VAL A 178 21.34 -3.35 23.32
CA VAL A 178 21.73 -2.66 22.07
C VAL A 178 21.15 -3.39 20.86
N MET A 179 21.24 -4.70 20.82
CA MET A 179 20.70 -5.51 19.73
C MET A 179 19.19 -5.35 19.59
N ILE A 180 18.44 -5.41 20.68
CA ILE A 180 16.98 -5.18 20.67
C ILE A 180 16.67 -3.76 20.22
N ALA A 181 17.39 -2.76 20.71
CA ALA A 181 17.18 -1.37 20.31
C ALA A 181 17.40 -1.18 18.80
N VAL A 182 18.47 -1.71 18.25
CA VAL A 182 18.76 -1.67 16.80
C VAL A 182 17.67 -2.38 16.01
N LEU A 183 17.29 -3.59 16.40
CA LEU A 183 16.22 -4.34 15.72
C LEU A 183 14.88 -3.59 15.75
N LEU A 184 14.51 -3.01 16.88
CA LEU A 184 13.27 -2.22 17.01
C LEU A 184 13.31 -0.97 16.14
N VAL A 185 14.43 -0.24 16.11
CA VAL A 185 14.55 0.95 15.26
C VAL A 185 14.47 0.58 13.78
N LEU A 186 15.20 -0.45 13.34
CA LEU A 186 15.13 -0.93 11.95
C LEU A 186 13.71 -1.35 11.58
N PHE A 187 13.04 -2.05 12.47
CA PHE A 187 11.69 -2.53 12.27
C PHE A 187 10.67 -1.38 12.22
N MET A 188 10.72 -0.46 13.20
CA MET A 188 9.83 0.71 13.24
C MET A 188 10.02 1.61 12.01
N THR A 189 11.26 1.82 11.59
CA THR A 189 11.54 2.60 10.38
C THR A 189 10.95 1.96 9.13
N ARG A 190 11.02 0.63 9.01
CA ARG A 190 10.40 -0.11 7.90
C ARG A 190 8.89 0.00 7.88
N ILE A 191 8.25 -0.09 9.05
CA ILE A 191 6.79 0.04 9.17
C ILE A 191 6.34 1.46 8.85
N ASN A 192 7.00 2.47 9.42
CA ASN A 192 6.63 3.86 9.15
C ASN A 192 6.72 4.19 7.65
N ARG A 193 7.74 3.70 6.94
CA ARG A 193 7.81 3.85 5.47
C ARG A 193 6.63 3.19 4.77
N ASN A 194 6.27 1.96 5.14
CA ASN A 194 5.12 1.28 4.54
C ASN A 194 3.79 1.99 4.81
N LEU A 195 3.63 2.62 5.98
CA LEU A 195 2.44 3.43 6.32
C LEU A 195 2.40 4.71 5.50
N GLN A 196 3.52 5.44 5.40
CA GLN A 196 3.63 6.66 4.59
C GLN A 196 3.35 6.40 3.11
N ASP A 197 3.85 5.29 2.56
CA ASP A 197 3.56 4.88 1.18
C ASP A 197 2.06 4.64 0.96
N ARG A 198 1.39 4.01 1.93
CA ARG A 198 -0.07 3.80 1.89
C ARG A 198 -0.84 5.11 1.97
N GLU A 199 -0.47 6.00 2.89
CA GLU A 199 -1.11 7.31 3.05
C GLU A 199 -0.96 8.16 1.78
N THR A 200 0.24 8.18 1.20
CA THR A 200 0.51 8.90 -0.05
C THR A 200 -0.31 8.34 -1.22
N TYR A 201 -0.40 7.01 -1.30
CA TYR A 201 -1.23 6.37 -2.33
C TYR A 201 -2.72 6.70 -2.15
N MET A 202 -3.23 6.63 -0.92
CA MET A 202 -4.63 6.97 -0.62
C MET A 202 -4.93 8.45 -0.87
N ALA A 203 -3.98 9.34 -0.57
CA ALA A 203 -4.12 10.77 -0.86
C ALA A 203 -4.23 11.01 -2.38
N LYS A 204 -3.37 10.37 -3.18
CA LYS A 204 -3.44 10.44 -4.66
C LYS A 204 -4.77 9.90 -5.20
N MET A 205 -5.25 8.77 -4.68
CA MET A 205 -6.54 8.20 -5.10
C MET A 205 -7.71 9.13 -4.78
N ARG A 206 -7.70 9.77 -3.59
CA ARG A 206 -8.73 10.77 -3.23
C ARG A 206 -8.68 12.01 -4.14
N GLN A 207 -7.47 12.45 -4.47
CA GLN A 207 -7.29 13.56 -5.40
C GLN A 207 -7.85 13.23 -6.78
N HIS A 208 -7.49 12.09 -7.36
CA HIS A 208 -8.03 11.65 -8.65
C HIS A 208 -9.56 11.51 -8.64
N ALA A 209 -10.12 10.91 -7.58
CA ALA A 209 -11.58 10.81 -7.46
C ALA A 209 -12.27 12.18 -7.39
N ALA A 210 -11.66 13.15 -6.70
CA ALA A 210 -12.18 14.52 -6.64
C ALA A 210 -12.08 15.24 -7.99
N GLU A 211 -10.98 15.04 -8.72
CA GLU A 211 -10.80 15.57 -10.09
C GLU A 211 -11.83 14.97 -11.05
N GLU A 212 -12.05 13.65 -11.03
CA GLU A 212 -13.08 12.99 -11.83
C GLU A 212 -14.50 13.53 -11.50
N GLU A 213 -14.82 13.66 -10.21
CA GLU A 213 -16.12 14.21 -9.78
C GLU A 213 -16.30 15.66 -10.27
N HIS A 214 -15.23 16.48 -10.19
CA HIS A 214 -15.25 17.85 -10.67
C HIS A 214 -15.51 17.91 -12.18
N ILE A 215 -14.83 17.09 -12.97
CA ILE A 215 -15.00 17.00 -14.43
C ILE A 215 -16.44 16.59 -14.78
N VAL A 216 -16.98 15.57 -14.11
CA VAL A 216 -18.36 15.11 -14.34
C VAL A 216 -19.36 16.21 -13.98
N ARG A 217 -19.15 16.90 -12.87
CA ARG A 217 -20.03 18.01 -12.44
C ARG A 217 -19.99 19.17 -13.41
N MET A 218 -18.81 19.56 -13.90
CA MET A 218 -18.65 20.59 -14.91
C MET A 218 -19.33 20.22 -16.22
N GLY A 219 -19.20 18.96 -16.67
CA GLY A 219 -19.88 18.46 -17.85
C GLY A 219 -21.39 18.47 -17.75
N LEU A 220 -21.96 18.15 -16.57
CA LEU A 220 -23.40 18.23 -16.32
C LEU A 220 -23.90 19.68 -16.35
N LEU A 221 -23.17 20.59 -15.71
CA LEU A 221 -23.50 22.02 -15.70
C LEU A 221 -23.44 22.63 -17.11
N ALA A 222 -22.39 22.33 -17.87
CA ALA A 222 -22.23 22.79 -19.25
C ALA A 222 -23.37 22.25 -20.14
N SER A 223 -23.73 20.98 -20.02
CA SER A 223 -24.85 20.39 -20.78
C SER A 223 -26.20 20.99 -20.42
N GLY A 224 -26.46 21.23 -19.13
CA GLY A 224 -27.71 21.91 -18.66
C GLY A 224 -27.79 23.35 -19.17
N ALA A 225 -26.71 24.11 -18.97
CA ALA A 225 -26.66 25.52 -19.44
C ALA A 225 -26.80 25.61 -20.97
N ALA A 226 -26.21 24.69 -21.71
CA ALA A 226 -26.32 24.68 -23.17
C ALA A 226 -27.74 24.36 -23.66
N HIS A 227 -28.44 23.48 -22.99
CA HIS A 227 -29.84 23.18 -23.29
C HIS A 227 -30.73 24.40 -23.02
N GLU A 228 -30.58 25.03 -21.86
CA GLU A 228 -31.36 26.23 -21.45
C GLU A 228 -31.06 27.46 -22.31
N LEU A 229 -29.81 27.65 -22.77
CA LEU A 229 -29.45 28.77 -23.67
C LEU A 229 -29.73 28.46 -25.13
N GLY A 230 -29.71 27.23 -25.55
CA GLY A 230 -29.94 26.80 -26.93
C GLY A 230 -31.36 27.13 -27.39
N THR A 231 -32.37 26.97 -26.52
CA THR A 231 -33.77 27.24 -26.80
C THR A 231 -34.03 28.72 -27.12
N PRO A 232 -33.65 29.71 -26.27
CA PRO A 232 -33.85 31.12 -26.58
C PRO A 232 -33.02 31.59 -27.78
N LEU A 233 -31.81 31.09 -27.98
CA LEU A 233 -31.00 31.40 -29.16
C LEU A 233 -31.65 30.88 -30.47
N ALA A 234 -32.31 29.73 -30.41
CA ALA A 234 -33.06 29.22 -31.54
C ALA A 234 -34.30 30.07 -31.85
N GLN A 235 -35.03 30.50 -30.81
CA GLN A 235 -36.17 31.40 -30.97
C GLN A 235 -35.76 32.76 -31.58
N LEU A 236 -34.66 33.36 -31.08
CA LEU A 236 -34.10 34.59 -31.64
C LEU A 236 -33.71 34.45 -33.11
N ALA A 237 -33.08 33.30 -33.46
CA ALA A 237 -32.70 33.03 -34.85
C ALA A 237 -33.92 32.94 -35.78
N VAL A 238 -35.05 32.37 -35.32
CA VAL A 238 -36.30 32.29 -36.09
C VAL A 238 -36.91 33.69 -36.27
N VAL A 239 -37.04 34.46 -35.20
CA VAL A 239 -37.62 35.85 -35.26
C VAL A 239 -36.80 36.74 -36.19
N LEU A 240 -35.46 36.69 -36.09
CA LEU A 240 -34.59 37.48 -36.97
C LEU A 240 -34.65 36.97 -38.43
N GLY A 241 -34.88 35.66 -38.60
CA GLY A 241 -35.13 35.07 -39.94
C GLY A 241 -36.41 35.63 -40.58
N ASP A 242 -37.49 35.69 -39.80
CA ASP A 242 -38.78 36.25 -40.25
C ASP A 242 -38.66 37.72 -40.56
N TRP A 243 -37.97 38.52 -39.72
CA TRP A 243 -37.74 39.92 -39.96
C TRP A 243 -36.98 40.19 -41.29
N ARG A 244 -36.01 39.36 -41.62
CA ARG A 244 -35.28 39.46 -42.90
C ARG A 244 -36.18 39.34 -44.11
N HIS A 245 -37.31 38.67 -44.01
CA HIS A 245 -38.27 38.48 -45.08
C HIS A 245 -39.43 39.47 -45.08
N MET A 246 -39.50 40.39 -44.09
CA MET A 246 -40.53 41.38 -44.02
C MET A 246 -40.32 42.51 -45.06
N PRO A 247 -41.34 42.86 -45.87
CA PRO A 247 -41.23 43.91 -46.90
C PRO A 247 -40.84 45.27 -46.35
N GLU A 248 -41.26 45.58 -45.10
CA GLU A 248 -40.99 46.83 -44.40
C GLU A 248 -39.50 46.97 -44.10
N ILE A 249 -38.83 45.93 -43.64
CA ILE A 249 -37.41 45.92 -43.30
C ILE A 249 -36.55 45.91 -44.58
N ASN A 250 -36.99 45.18 -45.58
CA ASN A 250 -36.30 45.12 -46.87
C ASN A 250 -36.27 46.48 -47.61
N ARG A 251 -37.17 47.40 -47.32
CA ARG A 251 -37.18 48.77 -47.88
C ARG A 251 -36.14 49.67 -47.27
N HIS A 252 -35.58 49.32 -46.12
CA HIS A 252 -34.62 50.14 -45.36
C HIS A 252 -33.27 49.44 -45.25
N PRO A 253 -32.26 49.85 -46.03
CA PRO A 253 -30.95 49.18 -46.08
C PRO A 253 -30.26 49.13 -44.71
N THR A 254 -30.38 50.16 -43.89
CA THR A 254 -29.81 50.25 -42.53
C THR A 254 -30.41 49.19 -41.60
N LEU A 255 -31.74 49.00 -41.63
CA LEU A 255 -32.42 48.00 -40.80
C LEU A 255 -32.04 46.55 -41.23
N MET A 256 -31.84 46.35 -42.54
CA MET A 256 -31.42 45.06 -43.05
C MET A 256 -30.00 44.70 -42.60
N GLU A 257 -29.10 45.71 -42.54
CA GLU A 257 -27.73 45.54 -42.04
C GLU A 257 -27.75 45.20 -40.55
N GLU A 258 -28.53 45.92 -39.71
CA GLU A 258 -28.70 45.64 -38.30
C GLU A 258 -29.24 44.22 -38.04
N VAL A 259 -30.26 43.78 -38.80
CA VAL A 259 -30.79 42.38 -38.66
C VAL A 259 -29.73 41.35 -39.03
N SER A 260 -28.92 41.63 -40.06
CA SER A 260 -27.82 40.73 -40.48
C SER A 260 -26.73 40.64 -39.41
N GLU A 261 -26.38 41.78 -38.78
CA GLU A 261 -25.42 41.79 -37.65
C GLU A 261 -25.94 40.99 -36.44
N MET A 262 -27.21 41.16 -36.09
CA MET A 262 -27.87 40.42 -35.01
C MET A 262 -27.89 38.91 -35.30
N GLN A 263 -28.20 38.50 -36.54
CA GLN A 263 -28.13 37.09 -36.95
C GLN A 263 -26.73 36.51 -36.83
N ALA A 264 -25.71 37.27 -37.24
CA ALA A 264 -24.32 36.87 -37.11
C ALA A 264 -23.89 36.72 -35.63
N ALA A 265 -24.39 37.64 -34.75
CA ALA A 265 -24.13 37.54 -33.30
C ALA A 265 -24.78 36.30 -32.68
N VAL A 266 -26.06 36.00 -33.02
CA VAL A 266 -26.73 34.79 -32.54
C VAL A 266 -26.01 33.51 -33.02
N GLN A 267 -25.55 33.50 -34.27
CA GLN A 267 -24.79 32.36 -34.80
C GLN A 267 -23.45 32.18 -34.09
N ARG A 268 -22.73 33.27 -33.79
CA ARG A 268 -21.51 33.18 -32.95
C ARG A 268 -21.80 32.59 -31.57
N CYS A 269 -22.88 33.02 -30.92
CA CYS A 269 -23.30 32.49 -29.62
C CYS A 269 -23.57 30.97 -29.70
N LYS A 270 -24.24 30.48 -30.76
CA LYS A 270 -24.49 29.05 -30.99
C LYS A 270 -23.21 28.29 -31.19
N THR A 271 -22.25 28.83 -31.93
CA THR A 271 -20.95 28.20 -32.15
C THR A 271 -20.14 28.08 -30.85
N ILE A 272 -20.10 29.13 -30.03
CA ILE A 272 -19.42 29.10 -28.72
C ILE A 272 -20.07 28.06 -27.80
N LEU A 273 -21.39 28.02 -27.76
CA LEU A 273 -22.15 27.07 -26.94
C LEU A 273 -21.88 25.64 -27.36
N SER A 274 -21.84 25.37 -28.67
CA SER A 274 -21.49 24.05 -29.22
C SER A 274 -20.06 23.67 -28.89
N GLY A 275 -19.10 24.60 -28.90
CA GLY A 275 -17.72 24.36 -28.48
C GLY A 275 -17.59 23.97 -26.99
N ILE A 276 -18.35 24.66 -26.12
CA ILE A 276 -18.40 24.32 -24.68
C ILE A 276 -18.98 22.92 -24.47
N LEU A 277 -20.02 22.55 -25.21
CA LEU A 277 -20.61 21.21 -25.15
C LEU A 277 -19.67 20.13 -25.62
N LEU A 278 -18.95 20.36 -26.71
CA LEU A 278 -17.97 19.43 -27.24
C LEU A 278 -16.88 19.16 -26.22
N SER A 279 -16.30 20.22 -25.65
CA SER A 279 -15.28 20.11 -24.59
C SER A 279 -15.80 19.38 -23.35
N ALA A 280 -17.07 19.59 -22.97
CA ALA A 280 -17.72 18.90 -21.85
C ALA A 280 -18.09 17.43 -22.19
N GLY A 281 -18.36 17.12 -23.45
CA GLY A 281 -18.62 15.76 -23.96
C GLY A 281 -17.37 14.90 -24.01
N GLU A 282 -16.23 15.44 -24.42
CA GLU A 282 -14.94 14.76 -24.35
C GLU A 282 -14.58 14.32 -22.91
N ALA A 283 -14.94 15.15 -21.91
CA ALA A 283 -14.79 14.81 -20.51
C ALA A 283 -15.69 13.64 -20.05
N ARG A 284 -16.74 13.28 -20.79
CA ARG A 284 -17.64 12.13 -20.51
C ARG A 284 -17.13 10.80 -21.01
N GLY A 285 -16.00 10.74 -21.68
CA GLY A 285 -15.46 9.49 -22.20
C GLY A 285 -16.38 8.83 -23.22
N GLU A 286 -16.89 9.60 -24.21
CA GLU A 286 -17.50 9.01 -25.40
C GLU A 286 -16.52 8.01 -25.99
N ALA A 287 -17.02 6.81 -26.35
CA ALA A 287 -16.19 5.74 -26.87
C ALA A 287 -15.34 6.28 -28.04
N PRO A 288 -14.02 6.07 -28.04
CA PRO A 288 -13.16 6.60 -29.09
C PRO A 288 -13.65 6.10 -30.46
N MET A 289 -14.00 7.02 -31.33
CA MET A 289 -14.30 6.68 -32.71
C MET A 289 -13.01 6.24 -33.39
N VAL A 290 -13.05 5.10 -34.05
CA VAL A 290 -11.93 4.66 -34.89
C VAL A 290 -11.81 5.65 -36.05
N THR A 291 -10.75 6.44 -36.01
CA THR A 291 -10.47 7.44 -37.05
C THR A 291 -9.12 7.11 -37.71
N ASP A 292 -9.01 7.30 -39.02
CA ASP A 292 -7.73 7.18 -39.68
C ASP A 292 -6.83 8.35 -39.26
N VAL A 293 -5.60 8.03 -38.83
CA VAL A 293 -4.62 9.01 -38.35
C VAL A 293 -4.36 10.12 -39.39
N ARG A 294 -4.38 9.78 -40.65
CA ARG A 294 -4.18 10.73 -41.73
C ARG A 294 -5.34 11.71 -41.86
N ALA A 295 -6.57 11.22 -41.82
CA ALA A 295 -7.78 12.04 -41.84
C ALA A 295 -7.86 12.96 -40.63
N PHE A 296 -7.40 12.49 -39.45
CA PHE A 296 -7.35 13.28 -38.23
C PHE A 296 -6.32 14.42 -38.29
N ILE A 297 -5.11 14.15 -38.82
CA ILE A 297 -4.07 15.17 -38.98
C ILE A 297 -4.49 16.21 -40.03
N ASP A 298 -5.07 15.79 -41.16
CA ASP A 298 -5.55 16.68 -42.23
C ASP A 298 -6.68 17.59 -41.69
N HIS A 299 -7.55 17.07 -40.84
CA HIS A 299 -8.63 17.86 -40.21
C HIS A 299 -8.06 18.93 -39.24
N ILE A 300 -7.07 18.58 -38.44
CA ILE A 300 -6.41 19.54 -37.53
C ILE A 300 -5.67 20.60 -38.34
N ALA A 301 -4.95 20.23 -39.38
CA ALA A 301 -4.19 21.15 -40.23
C ALA A 301 -5.08 22.16 -41.01
N GLN A 302 -6.34 21.81 -41.26
CA GLN A 302 -7.32 22.71 -41.90
C GLN A 302 -7.99 23.69 -40.90
N GLN A 303 -7.90 23.45 -39.61
CA GLN A 303 -8.47 24.30 -38.54
C GLN A 303 -7.47 25.33 -38.01
N TRP A 304 -6.21 25.23 -38.37
CA TRP A 304 -5.14 26.19 -38.08
C TRP A 304 -4.83 27.02 -39.33
#